data_aa54fd120224c5698dd11ec42f8db29e
#
_entry.id   aa54fd120224c5698dd11ec42f8db29e
#
_cell.length_a   1.000
_cell.length_b   1.000
_cell.length_c   1.000
_cell.angle_alpha   90.00
_cell.angle_beta   90.00
_cell.angle_gamma   90.00
#
_symmetry.space_group_name_H-M   'P 1'
#
loop_
_entity.id
_entity.type
_entity.pdbx_description
1 polymer ?
#
loop_
_entity_poly.entity_id
_entity_poly.type
_entity_poly.pdbx_seq_one_letter_code
_entity_poly.pdbx_strand_id
1 'polypeptide(L)'
;MRPPRLRIAEFEIVRLRGPELPQPVRPAWAPGSVWTRRDAVLVKLTTDAGIVGWGAPGYAETDLLESWVKPRLLGADPFALEQHARVFRQANGCWGVEIALWDIIGKACGQPLYRLWGGYRDRVPGYASCVELRSGSQRAADAAARRSEGWRAMKLRLHDWTMAADIAQVEQVRKAMGDEFVLLVDANQAQQPGTPQPEEGPVWSYERALQTARELQRLGVFWLEEPLDRYDFDGLQRLAQEVEILIAGGENNRGLHELRWLIEQNVYDVIQPESMVAETMSGLRKIAALGELHRKLVAPHHGGGGLGLAAHLHLACAIPNSSYFEMLHEPPGLSSDLFQWYLAEPLRVTRDGDILAPALPGLGVEPDPETIERYRI
;
A
#
# COMPACT_ATOMS: atom_id res chain seq x y z
N MET A 1 -1.93 40.79 -11.72
CA MET A 1 -2.55 40.43 -10.42
C MET A 1 -1.96 39.10 -9.98
N ARG A 2 -1.54 38.93 -8.72
CA ARG A 2 -1.23 37.60 -8.19
C ARG A 2 -2.56 36.84 -8.08
N PRO A 3 -2.63 35.55 -8.48
CA PRO A 3 -3.82 34.76 -8.27
C PRO A 3 -4.17 34.74 -6.76
N PRO A 4 -5.47 34.74 -6.41
CA PRO A 4 -5.86 34.63 -5.00
C PRO A 4 -5.25 33.35 -4.43
N ARG A 5 -4.56 33.47 -3.29
CA ARG A 5 -4.00 32.30 -2.60
C ARG A 5 -5.13 31.60 -1.86
N LEU A 6 -5.36 30.34 -2.15
CA LEU A 6 -6.24 29.48 -1.37
C LEU A 6 -5.71 29.36 0.06
N ARG A 7 -6.62 29.26 1.03
CA ARG A 7 -6.29 29.01 2.44
C ARG A 7 -7.16 27.89 2.97
N ILE A 8 -6.59 27.04 3.80
CA ILE A 8 -7.33 26.02 4.53
C ILE A 8 -8.18 26.73 5.57
N ALA A 9 -9.50 26.73 5.38
CA ALA A 9 -10.45 27.37 6.28
C ALA A 9 -10.93 26.43 7.38
N GLU A 10 -11.08 25.13 7.05
CA GLU A 10 -11.57 24.11 7.99
C GLU A 10 -10.70 22.87 7.95
N PHE A 11 -10.57 22.23 9.11
CA PHE A 11 -9.89 20.95 9.31
C PHE A 11 -10.78 20.08 10.20
N GLU A 12 -11.33 19.03 9.64
CA GLU A 12 -12.21 18.09 10.32
C GLU A 12 -11.57 16.69 10.37
N ILE A 13 -11.64 16.05 11.54
CA ILE A 13 -11.26 14.65 11.72
C ILE A 13 -12.54 13.82 11.77
N VAL A 14 -12.68 12.89 10.85
CA VAL A 14 -13.84 12.01 10.73
C VAL A 14 -13.46 10.63 11.20
N ARG A 15 -13.99 10.21 12.34
CA ARG A 15 -13.79 8.87 12.90
C ARG A 15 -14.96 7.99 12.50
N LEU A 16 -14.67 6.82 11.95
CA LEU A 16 -15.68 5.90 11.45
C LEU A 16 -15.48 4.52 12.08
N ARG A 17 -16.55 4.01 12.69
CA ARG A 17 -16.63 2.61 13.09
C ARG A 17 -17.16 1.79 11.93
N GLY A 18 -16.27 1.10 11.22
CA GLY A 18 -16.58 0.38 9.99
C GLY A 18 -17.60 -0.76 10.15
N PRO A 19 -18.11 -1.28 9.03
CA PRO A 19 -19.01 -2.43 9.04
C PRO A 19 -18.31 -3.67 9.60
N GLU A 20 -19.11 -4.58 10.12
CA GLU A 20 -18.63 -5.92 10.46
C GLU A 20 -18.24 -6.67 9.19
N LEU A 21 -17.12 -7.41 9.27
CA LEU A 21 -16.70 -8.29 8.18
C LEU A 21 -17.62 -9.50 8.10
N PRO A 22 -17.88 -10.06 6.91
CA PRO A 22 -18.73 -11.24 6.73
C PRO A 22 -18.27 -12.47 7.54
N GLN A 23 -16.97 -12.54 7.80
CA GLN A 23 -16.34 -13.50 8.72
C GLN A 23 -15.10 -12.85 9.35
N PRO A 24 -14.70 -13.31 10.56
CA PRO A 24 -13.42 -12.87 11.15
C PRO A 24 -12.25 -13.22 10.24
N VAL A 25 -11.32 -12.28 10.07
CA VAL A 25 -10.11 -12.42 9.25
C VAL A 25 -8.89 -12.46 10.16
N ARG A 26 -7.98 -13.40 9.88
CA ARG A 26 -6.71 -13.56 10.63
C ARG A 26 -5.55 -13.26 9.69
N PRO A 27 -5.02 -12.01 9.72
CA PRO A 27 -3.96 -11.63 8.80
C PRO A 27 -2.66 -12.40 9.09
N ALA A 28 -2.05 -12.94 8.05
CA ALA A 28 -0.82 -13.74 8.14
C ALA A 28 0.34 -12.96 8.79
N TRP A 29 0.40 -11.66 8.55
CA TRP A 29 1.46 -10.77 9.07
C TRP A 29 1.25 -10.27 10.50
N ALA A 30 0.13 -10.62 11.14
CA ALA A 30 -0.18 -10.26 12.51
C ALA A 30 -0.74 -11.47 13.28
N PRO A 31 0.10 -12.48 13.55
CA PRO A 31 -0.32 -13.68 14.29
C PRO A 31 -1.03 -13.33 15.60
N GLY A 32 -2.12 -14.03 15.89
CA GLY A 32 -2.95 -13.76 17.07
C GLY A 32 -3.98 -12.63 16.90
N SER A 33 -3.85 -11.78 15.89
CA SER A 33 -4.83 -10.74 15.58
C SER A 33 -6.06 -11.34 14.89
N VAL A 34 -7.23 -10.79 15.22
CA VAL A 34 -8.51 -11.16 14.58
C VAL A 34 -9.24 -9.89 14.20
N TRP A 35 -9.45 -9.68 12.92
CA TRP A 35 -10.21 -8.55 12.43
C TRP A 35 -11.68 -8.95 12.27
N THR A 36 -12.56 -8.21 12.93
CA THR A 36 -14.02 -8.39 12.82
C THR A 36 -14.68 -7.20 12.12
N ARG A 37 -13.95 -6.09 11.97
CA ARG A 37 -14.38 -4.87 11.28
C ARG A 37 -13.17 -4.09 10.76
N ARG A 38 -13.43 -3.09 9.94
CA ARG A 38 -12.42 -2.16 9.42
C ARG A 38 -12.81 -0.72 9.75
N ASP A 39 -12.34 -0.21 10.88
CA ASP A 39 -12.53 1.18 11.26
C ASP A 39 -11.66 2.09 10.38
N ALA A 40 -12.03 3.37 10.28
CA ALA A 40 -11.26 4.33 9.51
C ALA A 40 -11.21 5.70 10.22
N VAL A 41 -10.10 6.40 10.03
CA VAL A 41 -9.96 7.81 10.36
C VAL A 41 -9.69 8.56 9.08
N LEU A 42 -10.49 9.56 8.77
CA LEU A 42 -10.34 10.42 7.60
C LEU A 42 -10.09 11.85 8.05
N VAL A 43 -9.44 12.63 7.19
CA VAL A 43 -9.29 14.07 7.33
C VAL A 43 -9.98 14.75 6.18
N LYS A 44 -10.84 15.72 6.50
CA LYS A 44 -11.50 16.60 5.53
C LYS A 44 -10.96 18.01 5.71
N LEU A 45 -10.40 18.54 4.65
CA LEU A 45 -9.93 19.93 4.59
C LEU A 45 -10.88 20.72 3.66
N THR A 46 -11.31 21.92 4.11
CA THR A 46 -12.09 22.83 3.27
C THR A 46 -11.31 24.12 3.11
N THR A 47 -11.19 24.63 1.88
CA THR A 47 -10.55 25.91 1.62
C THR A 47 -11.57 27.07 1.74
N ASP A 48 -11.06 28.30 1.83
CA ASP A 48 -11.84 29.54 1.80
C ASP A 48 -12.61 29.73 0.47
N ALA A 49 -12.25 29.01 -0.59
CA ALA A 49 -12.97 28.96 -1.84
C ALA A 49 -13.97 27.77 -1.93
N GLY A 50 -14.18 27.01 -0.85
CA GLY A 50 -15.11 25.88 -0.79
C GLY A 50 -14.60 24.60 -1.44
N ILE A 51 -13.31 24.51 -1.82
CA ILE A 51 -12.72 23.27 -2.33
C ILE A 51 -12.50 22.33 -1.16
N VAL A 52 -13.04 21.12 -1.25
CA VAL A 52 -12.88 20.06 -0.24
C VAL A 52 -11.86 19.05 -0.70
N GLY A 53 -10.92 18.71 0.18
CA GLY A 53 -9.98 17.61 0.00
C GLY A 53 -10.08 16.57 1.10
N TRP A 54 -9.95 15.31 0.73
CA TRP A 54 -10.00 14.18 1.63
C TRP A 54 -8.65 13.49 1.73
N GLY A 55 -8.30 13.06 2.95
CA GLY A 55 -7.09 12.28 3.23
C GLY A 55 -7.34 11.21 4.28
N ALA A 56 -6.43 10.25 4.34
CA ALA A 56 -6.45 9.18 5.31
C ALA A 56 -5.13 9.21 6.08
N PRO A 57 -5.10 9.73 7.32
CA PRO A 57 -3.87 9.86 8.10
C PRO A 57 -3.29 8.52 8.56
N GLY A 58 -3.96 7.41 8.27
CA GLY A 58 -3.56 6.09 8.71
C GLY A 58 -3.93 5.85 10.17
N TYR A 59 -3.12 5.08 10.85
CA TYR A 59 -3.26 4.80 12.29
C TYR A 59 -2.74 5.95 13.17
N ALA A 60 -2.70 7.17 12.63
CA ALA A 60 -2.19 8.33 13.33
C ALA A 60 -2.98 8.58 14.63
N GLU A 61 -2.24 8.95 15.65
CA GLU A 61 -2.82 9.41 16.90
C GLU A 61 -3.69 10.64 16.65
N THR A 62 -5.00 10.49 16.84
CA THR A 62 -5.95 11.59 16.60
C THR A 62 -5.65 12.82 17.44
N ASP A 63 -5.06 12.66 18.61
CA ASP A 63 -4.60 13.75 19.46
C ASP A 63 -3.51 14.60 18.79
N LEU A 64 -2.63 13.96 18.04
CA LEU A 64 -1.57 14.63 17.29
C LEU A 64 -2.15 15.42 16.10
N LEU A 65 -3.19 14.91 15.46
CA LEU A 65 -3.92 15.65 14.42
C LEU A 65 -4.54 16.92 14.98
N GLU A 66 -5.22 16.87 16.14
CA GLU A 66 -5.87 18.01 16.76
C GLU A 66 -4.88 19.00 17.36
N SER A 67 -3.88 18.52 18.11
CA SER A 67 -3.00 19.38 18.91
C SER A 67 -1.82 19.96 18.11
N TRP A 68 -1.36 19.25 17.08
CA TRP A 68 -0.16 19.63 16.34
C TRP A 68 -0.42 20.00 14.90
N VAL A 69 -1.09 19.13 14.13
CA VAL A 69 -1.24 19.30 12.68
C VAL A 69 -2.26 20.38 12.35
N LYS A 70 -3.47 20.27 12.88
CA LYS A 70 -4.59 21.17 12.61
C LYS A 70 -4.26 22.66 12.85
N PRO A 71 -3.67 23.06 14.01
CA PRO A 71 -3.36 24.48 14.25
C PRO A 71 -2.33 25.06 13.26
N ARG A 72 -1.49 24.20 12.65
CA ARG A 72 -0.44 24.60 11.72
C ARG A 72 -0.88 24.63 10.27
N LEU A 73 -1.96 23.91 9.94
CA LEU A 73 -2.54 23.91 8.62
C LEU A 73 -3.66 24.94 8.44
N LEU A 74 -4.40 25.26 9.49
CA LEU A 74 -5.45 26.28 9.40
C LEU A 74 -4.86 27.64 9.00
N GLY A 75 -5.46 28.27 7.99
CA GLY A 75 -5.01 29.53 7.39
C GLY A 75 -3.82 29.39 6.45
N ALA A 76 -3.23 28.19 6.32
CA ALA A 76 -2.07 27.96 5.44
C ALA A 76 -2.51 27.78 3.97
N ASP A 77 -1.58 27.97 3.06
CA ASP A 77 -1.73 27.73 1.63
C ASP A 77 -1.58 26.23 1.35
N PRO A 78 -2.62 25.52 0.81
CA PRO A 78 -2.53 24.08 0.55
C PRO A 78 -1.41 23.71 -0.44
N PHE A 79 -0.96 24.63 -1.29
CA PHE A 79 0.14 24.40 -2.23
C PHE A 79 1.54 24.41 -1.58
N ALA A 80 1.65 24.83 -0.32
CA ALA A 80 2.95 24.91 0.37
C ALA A 80 3.45 23.56 0.92
N LEU A 81 3.37 22.49 0.11
CA LEU A 81 3.60 21.09 0.52
C LEU A 81 4.94 20.86 1.21
N GLU A 82 6.05 21.46 0.73
CA GLU A 82 7.35 21.29 1.38
C GLU A 82 7.40 21.96 2.78
N GLN A 83 6.58 22.98 3.02
CA GLN A 83 6.43 23.55 4.37
C GLN A 83 5.59 22.64 5.25
N HIS A 84 4.51 22.06 4.72
CA HIS A 84 3.65 21.13 5.44
C HIS A 84 4.37 19.82 5.76
N ALA A 85 5.22 19.31 4.87
CA ALA A 85 6.05 18.13 5.14
C ALA A 85 6.92 18.30 6.39
N ARG A 86 7.39 19.54 6.70
CA ARG A 86 8.10 19.79 7.97
C ARG A 86 7.21 19.62 9.19
N VAL A 87 5.93 19.98 9.09
CA VAL A 87 4.96 19.80 10.18
C VAL A 87 4.78 18.32 10.48
N PHE A 88 4.63 17.50 9.44
CA PHE A 88 4.47 16.04 9.55
C PHE A 88 5.75 15.37 10.08
N ARG A 89 6.93 15.76 9.60
CA ARG A 89 8.22 15.23 10.10
C ARG A 89 8.44 15.57 11.58
N GLN A 90 8.06 16.77 12.03
CA GLN A 90 8.13 17.12 13.45
C GLN A 90 7.12 16.34 14.30
N ALA A 91 5.97 15.98 13.72
CA ALA A 91 5.00 15.07 14.34
C ALA A 91 5.46 13.61 14.32
N ASN A 92 6.43 13.26 13.48
CA ASN A 92 6.86 11.90 13.17
C ASN A 92 5.67 10.99 12.76
N GLY A 93 4.75 11.53 11.96
CA GLY A 93 3.55 10.82 11.54
C GLY A 93 2.52 11.73 10.88
N CYS A 94 1.29 11.26 10.80
CA CYS A 94 0.17 11.95 10.14
C CYS A 94 0.41 12.20 8.62
N TRP A 95 1.25 11.40 8.00
CA TRP A 95 1.70 11.57 6.62
C TRP A 95 0.55 11.63 5.62
N GLY A 96 -0.48 10.81 5.83
CA GLY A 96 -1.66 10.74 4.95
C GLY A 96 -2.56 11.97 4.97
N VAL A 97 -2.30 12.97 5.83
CA VAL A 97 -2.96 14.29 5.74
C VAL A 97 -2.56 15.02 4.46
N GLU A 98 -1.34 14.80 3.96
CA GLU A 98 -0.91 15.38 2.68
C GLU A 98 -1.77 14.92 1.50
N ILE A 99 -2.40 13.74 1.59
CA ILE A 99 -3.33 13.26 0.56
C ILE A 99 -4.49 14.26 0.37
N ALA A 100 -5.05 14.82 1.47
CA ALA A 100 -6.09 15.84 1.39
C ALA A 100 -5.60 17.15 0.74
N LEU A 101 -4.35 17.54 0.99
CA LEU A 101 -3.74 18.71 0.34
C LEU A 101 -3.59 18.47 -1.17
N TRP A 102 -3.11 17.29 -1.57
CA TRP A 102 -3.01 16.93 -2.98
C TRP A 102 -4.39 16.85 -3.64
N ASP A 103 -5.42 16.35 -2.96
CA ASP A 103 -6.78 16.31 -3.47
C ASP A 103 -7.31 17.74 -3.76
N ILE A 104 -7.09 18.69 -2.82
CA ILE A 104 -7.37 20.11 -3.04
C ILE A 104 -6.62 20.64 -4.27
N ILE A 105 -5.33 20.38 -4.37
CA ILE A 105 -4.48 20.86 -5.47
C ILE A 105 -5.00 20.32 -6.81
N GLY A 106 -5.28 19.02 -6.88
CA GLY A 106 -5.81 18.40 -8.09
C GLY A 106 -7.15 19.00 -8.51
N LYS A 107 -8.07 19.22 -7.57
CA LYS A 107 -9.37 19.87 -7.79
C LYS A 107 -9.20 21.33 -8.22
N ALA A 108 -8.33 22.08 -7.57
CA ALA A 108 -8.02 23.46 -7.93
C ALA A 108 -7.40 23.61 -9.33
N CYS A 109 -6.60 22.62 -9.75
CA CYS A 109 -5.97 22.56 -11.06
C CYS A 109 -6.87 21.92 -12.15
N GLY A 110 -8.01 21.34 -11.77
CA GLY A 110 -8.89 20.61 -12.68
C GLY A 110 -8.24 19.36 -13.29
N GLN A 111 -7.32 18.70 -12.57
CA GLN A 111 -6.58 17.53 -13.07
C GLN A 111 -6.54 16.40 -12.03
N PRO A 112 -6.60 15.12 -12.46
CA PRO A 112 -6.32 13.99 -11.59
C PRO A 112 -4.83 13.97 -11.19
N LEU A 113 -4.52 13.42 -10.01
CA LEU A 113 -3.17 13.51 -9.44
C LEU A 113 -2.10 12.85 -10.29
N TYR A 114 -2.38 11.68 -10.89
CA TYR A 114 -1.37 11.02 -11.71
C TYR A 114 -0.85 11.89 -12.85
N ARG A 115 -1.72 12.74 -13.44
CA ARG A 115 -1.32 13.70 -14.49
C ARG A 115 -0.46 14.84 -13.97
N LEU A 116 -0.78 15.36 -12.79
CA LEU A 116 0.04 16.38 -12.12
C LEU A 116 1.40 15.85 -11.70
N TRP A 117 1.52 14.55 -11.47
CA TRP A 117 2.74 13.90 -10.99
C TRP A 117 3.65 13.33 -12.09
N GLY A 118 3.25 13.41 -13.36
CA GLY A 118 4.07 12.98 -14.49
C GLY A 118 3.28 12.30 -15.60
N GLY A 119 2.16 11.65 -15.27
CA GLY A 119 1.21 11.13 -16.24
C GLY A 119 1.76 10.04 -17.17
N TYR A 120 2.55 9.12 -16.65
CA TYR A 120 3.18 8.08 -17.47
C TYR A 120 2.17 7.13 -18.13
N ARG A 121 1.13 6.71 -17.36
CA ARG A 121 0.04 5.83 -17.83
C ARG A 121 -1.26 6.15 -17.09
N ASP A 122 -2.39 5.61 -17.57
CA ASP A 122 -3.71 5.78 -16.93
C ASP A 122 -4.17 4.52 -16.18
N ARG A 123 -3.38 3.45 -16.20
CA ARG A 123 -3.66 2.16 -15.58
C ARG A 123 -2.39 1.42 -15.21
N VAL A 124 -2.50 0.48 -14.32
CA VAL A 124 -1.39 -0.40 -13.92
C VAL A 124 -1.93 -1.81 -13.67
N PRO A 125 -1.18 -2.88 -14.00
CA PRO A 125 -1.58 -4.23 -13.66
C PRO A 125 -1.77 -4.37 -12.14
N GLY A 126 -2.93 -4.92 -11.73
CA GLY A 126 -3.25 -5.17 -10.33
C GLY A 126 -2.96 -6.60 -9.91
N TYR A 127 -2.66 -6.81 -8.64
CA TYR A 127 -2.67 -8.15 -8.05
C TYR A 127 -3.61 -8.23 -6.85
N ALA A 128 -4.31 -9.40 -6.75
CA ALA A 128 -5.09 -9.73 -5.57
C ALA A 128 -4.16 -10.18 -4.45
N SER A 129 -4.08 -9.42 -3.37
CA SER A 129 -3.25 -9.75 -2.22
C SER A 129 -4.05 -10.57 -1.22
N CYS A 130 -3.57 -11.78 -0.93
CA CYS A 130 -4.13 -12.65 0.10
C CYS A 130 -3.84 -12.07 1.49
N VAL A 131 -4.70 -12.41 2.45
CA VAL A 131 -4.64 -11.90 3.82
C VAL A 131 -4.32 -13.03 4.81
N GLU A 132 -4.96 -14.18 4.67
CA GLU A 132 -4.86 -15.29 5.61
C GLU A 132 -3.90 -16.38 5.12
N LEU A 133 -3.53 -17.30 6.00
CA LEU A 133 -2.85 -18.55 5.63
C LEU A 133 -3.88 -19.58 5.19
N ARG A 134 -3.65 -20.26 4.07
CA ARG A 134 -4.52 -21.32 3.55
C ARG A 134 -3.69 -22.45 2.94
N SER A 135 -4.27 -23.64 2.86
CA SER A 135 -3.64 -24.76 2.17
C SER A 135 -3.47 -24.50 0.67
N GLY A 136 -2.51 -25.17 0.04
CA GLY A 136 -2.26 -25.02 -1.40
C GLY A 136 -3.48 -25.31 -2.26
N SER A 137 -4.32 -26.30 -1.89
CA SER A 137 -5.57 -26.62 -2.60
C SER A 137 -6.60 -25.50 -2.49
N GLN A 138 -6.73 -24.89 -1.31
CA GLN A 138 -7.60 -23.72 -1.14
C GLN A 138 -7.07 -22.51 -1.93
N ARG A 139 -5.76 -22.28 -1.92
CA ARG A 139 -5.14 -21.19 -2.71
C ARG A 139 -5.28 -21.40 -4.21
N ALA A 140 -5.19 -22.63 -4.69
CA ALA A 140 -5.46 -22.94 -6.09
C ALA A 140 -6.91 -22.64 -6.50
N ALA A 141 -7.87 -22.97 -5.64
CA ALA A 141 -9.28 -22.61 -5.84
C ALA A 141 -9.51 -21.10 -5.78
N ASP A 142 -8.88 -20.41 -4.82
CA ASP A 142 -8.92 -18.94 -4.72
C ASP A 142 -8.36 -18.28 -5.98
N ALA A 143 -7.22 -18.74 -6.49
CA ALA A 143 -6.59 -18.21 -7.70
C ALA A 143 -7.50 -18.38 -8.94
N ALA A 144 -8.15 -19.54 -9.08
CA ALA A 144 -9.13 -19.76 -10.14
C ALA A 144 -10.32 -18.81 -10.05
N ALA A 145 -10.84 -18.56 -8.82
CA ALA A 145 -11.89 -17.59 -8.59
C ALA A 145 -11.43 -16.17 -8.93
N ARG A 146 -10.24 -15.75 -8.49
CA ARG A 146 -9.66 -14.44 -8.83
C ARG A 146 -9.52 -14.26 -10.35
N ARG A 147 -9.04 -15.29 -11.04
CA ARG A 147 -8.94 -15.24 -12.51
C ARG A 147 -10.30 -14.99 -13.18
N SER A 148 -11.38 -15.60 -12.67
CA SER A 148 -12.73 -15.38 -13.20
C SER A 148 -13.27 -13.97 -12.95
N GLU A 149 -12.79 -13.28 -11.92
CA GLU A 149 -13.10 -11.88 -11.59
C GLU A 149 -12.30 -10.87 -12.43
N GLY A 150 -11.30 -11.32 -13.16
CA GLY A 150 -10.44 -10.48 -14.00
C GLY A 150 -8.98 -10.43 -13.57
N TRP A 151 -8.64 -10.85 -12.36
CA TRP A 151 -7.26 -10.82 -11.89
C TRP A 151 -6.32 -11.66 -12.76
N ARG A 152 -5.11 -11.15 -12.98
CA ARG A 152 -4.03 -11.84 -13.72
C ARG A 152 -2.81 -12.10 -12.86
N ALA A 153 -2.83 -11.58 -11.63
CA ALA A 153 -1.78 -11.74 -10.64
C ALA A 153 -2.36 -11.93 -9.25
N MET A 154 -1.65 -12.66 -8.38
CA MET A 154 -2.05 -12.91 -6.99
C MET A 154 -0.81 -13.00 -6.11
N LYS A 155 -0.85 -12.35 -4.93
CA LYS A 155 0.19 -12.44 -3.90
C LYS A 155 -0.22 -13.45 -2.84
N LEU A 156 0.61 -14.49 -2.65
CA LEU A 156 0.45 -15.54 -1.66
C LEU A 156 1.21 -15.18 -0.38
N ARG A 157 0.77 -15.71 0.76
CA ARG A 157 1.47 -15.59 2.05
C ARG A 157 2.19 -16.89 2.39
N LEU A 158 3.48 -16.83 2.70
CA LEU A 158 4.30 -17.97 3.08
C LEU A 158 4.74 -17.84 4.54
N HIS A 159 4.02 -18.49 5.42
CA HIS A 159 4.23 -18.46 6.86
C HIS A 159 4.13 -19.86 7.50
N ASP A 160 4.34 -20.94 6.71
CA ASP A 160 4.35 -22.28 7.26
C ASP A 160 5.63 -22.55 8.05
N TRP A 161 5.56 -23.48 9.00
CA TRP A 161 6.71 -23.90 9.81
C TRP A 161 7.81 -24.55 8.98
N THR A 162 7.47 -25.13 7.84
CA THR A 162 8.42 -25.79 6.95
C THR A 162 8.46 -25.15 5.58
N MET A 163 9.65 -25.01 5.03
CA MET A 163 9.83 -24.57 3.65
C MET A 163 9.07 -25.48 2.66
N ALA A 164 9.05 -26.79 2.92
CA ALA A 164 8.37 -27.72 2.03
C ALA A 164 6.86 -27.46 1.92
N ALA A 165 6.19 -27.06 3.02
CA ALA A 165 4.78 -26.72 3.01
C ALA A 165 4.52 -25.41 2.26
N ASP A 166 5.38 -24.39 2.45
CA ASP A 166 5.32 -23.14 1.70
C ASP A 166 5.46 -23.39 0.19
N ILE A 167 6.48 -24.15 -0.21
CA ILE A 167 6.71 -24.45 -1.63
C ILE A 167 5.57 -25.28 -2.22
N ALA A 168 5.07 -26.29 -1.49
CA ALA A 168 3.94 -27.10 -1.94
C ALA A 168 2.66 -26.26 -2.19
N GLN A 169 2.45 -25.18 -1.41
CA GLN A 169 1.37 -24.24 -1.66
C GLN A 169 1.52 -23.58 -3.04
N VAL A 170 2.71 -23.02 -3.31
CA VAL A 170 2.99 -22.33 -4.58
C VAL A 170 2.92 -23.27 -5.77
N GLU A 171 3.47 -24.50 -5.65
CA GLU A 171 3.40 -25.53 -6.69
C GLU A 171 1.96 -25.88 -7.07
N GLN A 172 1.07 -26.03 -6.06
CA GLN A 172 -0.34 -26.32 -6.32
C GLN A 172 -1.04 -25.20 -7.07
N VAL A 173 -0.77 -23.94 -6.70
CA VAL A 173 -1.32 -22.79 -7.41
C VAL A 173 -0.75 -22.69 -8.82
N ARG A 174 0.56 -22.84 -9.01
CA ARG A 174 1.21 -22.82 -10.31
C ARG A 174 0.67 -23.91 -11.24
N LYS A 175 0.50 -25.12 -10.72
CA LYS A 175 -0.08 -26.23 -11.48
C LYS A 175 -1.52 -25.96 -11.92
N ALA A 176 -2.32 -25.31 -11.07
CA ALA A 176 -3.71 -25.00 -11.38
C ALA A 176 -3.87 -23.86 -12.38
N MET A 177 -2.98 -22.85 -12.31
CA MET A 177 -3.13 -21.60 -13.04
C MET A 177 -2.29 -21.51 -14.32
N GLY A 178 -1.23 -22.32 -14.45
CA GLY A 178 -0.26 -22.24 -15.54
C GLY A 178 0.67 -21.03 -15.41
N ASP A 179 1.59 -20.89 -16.38
CA ASP A 179 2.68 -19.89 -16.30
C ASP A 179 2.23 -18.45 -16.59
N GLU A 180 1.12 -18.29 -17.29
CA GLU A 180 0.55 -16.97 -17.64
C GLU A 180 -0.02 -16.20 -16.44
N PHE A 181 -0.36 -16.90 -15.35
CA PHE A 181 -0.86 -16.25 -14.14
C PHE A 181 0.31 -15.86 -13.24
N VAL A 182 0.44 -14.56 -12.99
CA VAL A 182 1.57 -14.04 -12.22
C VAL A 182 1.40 -14.34 -10.74
N LEU A 183 2.38 -14.99 -10.16
CA LEU A 183 2.46 -15.25 -8.72
C LEU A 183 3.50 -14.34 -8.08
N LEU A 184 3.10 -13.72 -6.99
CA LEU A 184 3.95 -12.96 -6.09
C LEU A 184 3.86 -13.63 -4.72
N VAL A 185 4.88 -13.50 -3.94
CA VAL A 185 4.95 -14.16 -2.62
C VAL A 185 5.42 -13.17 -1.57
N ASP A 186 4.80 -13.22 -0.40
CA ASP A 186 5.19 -12.43 0.75
C ASP A 186 5.43 -13.35 1.94
N ALA A 187 6.63 -13.29 2.49
CA ALA A 187 7.05 -14.04 3.66
C ALA A 187 6.79 -13.29 4.98
N ASN A 188 6.48 -12.00 4.91
CA ASN A 188 6.17 -11.12 6.04
C ASN A 188 7.18 -11.20 7.23
N GLN A 189 8.46 -11.48 6.96
CA GLN A 189 9.47 -11.56 8.01
C GLN A 189 9.92 -10.18 8.51
N ALA A 190 9.56 -9.11 7.79
CA ALA A 190 9.94 -7.73 8.14
C ALA A 190 8.91 -6.99 9.01
N GLN A 191 7.79 -7.61 9.37
CA GLN A 191 6.68 -6.95 10.07
C GLN A 191 7.03 -6.52 11.49
N GLN A 192 7.71 -7.38 12.25
CA GLN A 192 8.05 -7.16 13.65
C GLN A 192 9.57 -6.94 13.78
N PRO A 193 10.03 -5.77 14.25
CA PRO A 193 11.44 -5.59 14.55
C PRO A 193 11.80 -6.36 15.83
N GLY A 194 12.87 -7.12 15.78
CA GLY A 194 13.36 -7.89 16.90
C GLY A 194 13.16 -9.39 16.70
N THR A 195 13.42 -10.17 17.75
CA THR A 195 13.27 -11.63 17.71
C THR A 195 11.79 -11.98 17.93
N PRO A 196 11.07 -12.48 16.90
CA PRO A 196 9.69 -12.93 17.06
C PRO A 196 9.62 -14.04 18.10
N GLN A 197 8.51 -14.07 18.84
CA GLN A 197 8.28 -15.18 19.75
C GLN A 197 7.92 -16.43 18.96
N PRO A 198 8.32 -17.63 19.39
CA PRO A 198 8.03 -18.87 18.65
C PRO A 198 6.54 -19.10 18.35
N GLU A 199 5.65 -18.60 19.20
CA GLU A 199 4.20 -18.67 19.02
C GLU A 199 3.65 -17.71 17.95
N GLU A 200 4.44 -16.75 17.49
CA GLU A 200 4.05 -15.75 16.47
C GLU A 200 4.29 -16.24 15.03
N GLY A 201 4.87 -17.42 14.87
CA GLY A 201 5.15 -18.04 13.57
C GLY A 201 6.63 -18.30 13.33
N PRO A 202 6.96 -18.89 12.18
CA PRO A 202 8.35 -19.21 11.85
C PRO A 202 9.18 -17.96 11.57
N VAL A 203 10.35 -17.88 12.16
CA VAL A 203 11.39 -16.89 11.79
C VAL A 203 12.30 -17.52 10.75
N TRP A 204 12.45 -16.85 9.61
CA TRP A 204 13.34 -17.36 8.57
C TRP A 204 14.80 -17.01 8.86
N SER A 205 15.64 -18.03 8.84
CA SER A 205 17.09 -17.83 8.74
C SER A 205 17.47 -17.43 7.32
N TYR A 206 18.65 -16.85 7.14
CA TYR A 206 19.20 -16.57 5.81
C TYR A 206 19.17 -17.79 4.89
N GLU A 207 19.58 -18.96 5.40
CA GLU A 207 19.58 -20.20 4.61
C GLU A 207 18.17 -20.59 4.15
N ARG A 208 17.16 -20.46 5.02
CA ARG A 208 15.76 -20.68 4.63
C ARG A 208 15.31 -19.70 3.57
N ALA A 209 15.60 -18.41 3.72
CA ALA A 209 15.25 -17.38 2.72
C ALA A 209 15.89 -17.68 1.37
N LEU A 210 17.19 -18.03 1.35
CA LEU A 210 17.93 -18.38 0.14
C LEU A 210 17.35 -19.61 -0.57
N GLN A 211 17.11 -20.69 0.16
CA GLN A 211 16.56 -21.92 -0.43
C GLN A 211 15.13 -21.71 -0.91
N THR A 212 14.30 -20.98 -0.16
CA THR A 212 12.94 -20.63 -0.59
C THR A 212 12.98 -19.77 -1.85
N ALA A 213 13.82 -18.75 -1.91
CA ALA A 213 13.96 -17.89 -3.09
C ALA A 213 14.33 -18.69 -4.35
N ARG A 214 15.25 -19.65 -4.25
CA ARG A 214 15.65 -20.52 -5.36
C ARG A 214 14.51 -21.41 -5.86
N GLU A 215 13.71 -21.98 -4.95
CA GLU A 215 12.54 -22.77 -5.33
C GLU A 215 11.44 -21.90 -5.95
N LEU A 216 11.18 -20.71 -5.42
CA LEU A 216 10.24 -19.75 -6.00
C LEU A 216 10.67 -19.27 -7.39
N GLN A 217 11.97 -19.07 -7.59
CA GLN A 217 12.56 -18.79 -8.90
C GLN A 217 12.29 -19.92 -9.90
N ARG A 218 12.51 -21.18 -9.50
CA ARG A 218 12.18 -22.37 -10.31
C ARG A 218 10.69 -22.42 -10.69
N LEU A 219 9.82 -21.95 -9.81
CA LEU A 219 8.37 -21.90 -10.02
C LEU A 219 7.90 -20.65 -10.79
N GLY A 220 8.80 -19.80 -11.26
CA GLY A 220 8.47 -18.59 -12.02
C GLY A 220 7.69 -17.55 -11.21
N VAL A 221 7.94 -17.45 -9.90
CA VAL A 221 7.38 -16.40 -9.05
C VAL A 221 8.04 -15.07 -9.39
N PHE A 222 7.27 -13.99 -9.46
CA PHE A 222 7.75 -12.69 -9.91
C PHE A 222 8.63 -12.00 -8.88
N TRP A 223 8.21 -11.99 -7.60
CA TRP A 223 9.05 -11.52 -6.49
C TRP A 223 8.83 -12.31 -5.20
N LEU A 224 9.83 -12.28 -4.32
CA LEU A 224 9.75 -12.67 -2.92
C LEU A 224 9.84 -11.41 -2.05
N GLU A 225 8.76 -11.11 -1.32
CA GLU A 225 8.60 -9.94 -0.47
C GLU A 225 8.95 -10.27 0.98
N GLU A 226 9.67 -9.35 1.64
CA GLU A 226 10.06 -9.41 3.05
C GLU A 226 10.60 -10.76 3.53
N PRO A 227 11.63 -11.36 2.89
CA PRO A 227 12.13 -12.69 3.24
C PRO A 227 12.93 -12.76 4.54
N LEU A 228 13.36 -11.61 5.08
CA LEU A 228 14.16 -11.48 6.32
C LEU A 228 13.67 -10.27 7.13
N ASP A 229 14.15 -10.14 8.37
CA ASP A 229 13.96 -8.94 9.18
C ASP A 229 14.37 -7.69 8.37
N ARG A 230 13.57 -6.61 8.44
CA ARG A 230 13.81 -5.38 7.66
C ARG A 230 15.10 -4.65 8.02
N TYR A 231 15.71 -4.97 9.14
CA TYR A 231 16.99 -4.41 9.59
C TYR A 231 18.17 -5.38 9.40
N ASP A 232 17.93 -6.59 8.90
CA ASP A 232 19.01 -7.48 8.42
C ASP A 232 19.46 -7.03 7.03
N PHE A 233 20.00 -5.82 6.98
CA PHE A 233 20.42 -5.19 5.73
C PHE A 233 21.48 -6.00 4.98
N ASP A 234 22.45 -6.59 5.70
CA ASP A 234 23.51 -7.40 5.11
C ASP A 234 22.95 -8.71 4.54
N GLY A 235 22.03 -9.35 5.25
CA GLY A 235 21.35 -10.56 4.78
C GLY A 235 20.47 -10.29 3.55
N LEU A 236 19.69 -9.22 3.57
CA LEU A 236 18.84 -8.82 2.43
C LEU A 236 19.68 -8.45 1.20
N GLN A 237 20.74 -7.65 1.36
CA GLN A 237 21.64 -7.28 0.26
C GLN A 237 22.32 -8.50 -0.34
N ARG A 238 22.82 -9.41 0.51
CA ARG A 238 23.44 -10.64 0.07
C ARG A 238 22.44 -11.54 -0.66
N LEU A 239 21.21 -11.67 -0.16
CA LEU A 239 20.17 -12.48 -0.80
C LEU A 239 19.86 -11.95 -2.21
N ALA A 240 19.66 -10.64 -2.37
CA ALA A 240 19.41 -10.02 -3.67
C ALA A 240 20.55 -10.22 -4.69
N GLN A 241 21.79 -10.46 -4.23
CA GLN A 241 22.94 -10.75 -5.08
C GLN A 241 23.05 -12.25 -5.46
N GLU A 242 22.51 -13.15 -4.64
CA GLU A 242 22.66 -14.60 -4.80
C GLU A 242 21.50 -15.28 -5.56
N VAL A 243 20.40 -14.54 -5.85
CA VAL A 243 19.23 -15.06 -6.56
C VAL A 243 18.83 -14.17 -7.74
N GLU A 244 18.10 -14.73 -8.71
CA GLU A 244 17.58 -13.98 -9.85
C GLU A 244 16.12 -13.54 -9.66
N ILE A 245 15.37 -14.18 -8.75
CA ILE A 245 14.04 -13.71 -8.36
C ILE A 245 14.15 -12.34 -7.72
N LEU A 246 13.26 -11.42 -8.07
CA LEU A 246 13.26 -10.08 -7.48
C LEU A 246 12.96 -10.14 -5.98
N ILE A 247 13.76 -9.45 -5.20
CA ILE A 247 13.52 -9.28 -3.77
C ILE A 247 12.80 -7.96 -3.54
N ALA A 248 11.63 -8.03 -2.88
CA ALA A 248 10.76 -6.89 -2.65
C ALA A 248 10.65 -6.56 -1.16
N GLY A 249 10.40 -5.29 -0.84
CA GLY A 249 10.17 -4.85 0.53
C GLY A 249 10.22 -3.33 0.69
N GLY A 250 10.05 -2.89 1.94
CA GLY A 250 10.14 -1.47 2.28
C GLY A 250 8.84 -0.86 2.79
N GLU A 251 7.75 -1.58 2.86
CA GLU A 251 6.45 -1.07 3.34
C GLU A 251 6.50 -0.62 4.80
N ASN A 252 7.32 -1.28 5.62
CA ASN A 252 7.51 -0.99 7.04
C ASN A 252 8.73 -0.11 7.35
N ASN A 253 9.54 0.22 6.35
CA ASN A 253 10.71 1.08 6.51
C ASN A 253 10.30 2.56 6.62
N ARG A 254 11.03 3.32 7.46
CA ARG A 254 10.60 4.66 7.87
C ARG A 254 11.54 5.76 7.37
N GLY A 255 10.93 6.81 6.82
CA GLY A 255 11.64 8.00 6.42
C GLY A 255 12.42 7.86 5.11
N LEU A 256 12.66 9.00 4.45
CA LEU A 256 13.32 9.05 3.15
C LEU A 256 14.77 8.54 3.20
N HIS A 257 15.45 8.71 4.33
CA HIS A 257 16.86 8.34 4.46
C HIS A 257 17.06 6.82 4.50
N GLU A 258 16.16 6.10 5.16
CA GLU A 258 16.19 4.64 5.20
C GLU A 258 15.87 4.07 3.81
N LEU A 259 14.77 4.51 3.18
CA LEU A 259 14.41 4.09 1.82
C LEU A 259 15.49 4.43 0.80
N ARG A 260 16.12 5.62 0.90
CA ARG A 260 17.26 5.99 0.05
C ARG A 260 18.40 4.98 0.21
N TRP A 261 18.74 4.64 1.46
CA TRP A 261 19.83 3.71 1.74
C TRP A 261 19.55 2.33 1.15
N LEU A 262 18.33 1.81 1.30
CA LEU A 262 17.90 0.53 0.72
C LEU A 262 18.09 0.51 -0.82
N ILE A 263 17.78 1.61 -1.49
CA ILE A 263 17.96 1.76 -2.93
C ILE A 263 19.44 1.82 -3.31
N GLU A 264 20.22 2.70 -2.67
CA GLU A 264 21.64 2.94 -2.98
C GLU A 264 22.51 1.70 -2.70
N GLN A 265 22.13 0.89 -1.70
CA GLN A 265 22.86 -0.33 -1.34
C GLN A 265 22.33 -1.60 -2.04
N ASN A 266 21.36 -1.47 -2.94
CA ASN A 266 20.77 -2.61 -3.66
C ASN A 266 20.20 -3.69 -2.73
N VAL A 267 19.51 -3.29 -1.66
CA VAL A 267 18.90 -4.20 -0.69
C VAL A 267 17.66 -4.88 -1.28
N TYR A 268 16.84 -4.12 -1.98
CA TYR A 268 15.65 -4.62 -2.68
C TYR A 268 15.71 -4.28 -4.18
N ASP A 269 15.11 -5.11 -5.00
CA ASP A 269 14.88 -4.86 -6.43
C ASP A 269 13.56 -4.13 -6.67
N VAL A 270 12.58 -4.38 -5.81
CA VAL A 270 11.27 -3.73 -5.80
C VAL A 270 11.07 -3.00 -4.48
N ILE A 271 11.01 -1.68 -4.53
CA ILE A 271 10.75 -0.85 -3.36
C ILE A 271 9.25 -0.66 -3.20
N GLN A 272 8.72 -0.95 -1.99
CA GLN A 272 7.29 -0.92 -1.69
C GLN A 272 6.95 0.15 -0.64
N PRO A 273 7.12 1.45 -0.93
CA PRO A 273 6.95 2.49 0.08
C PRO A 273 5.48 2.70 0.44
N GLU A 274 5.22 2.91 1.73
CA GLU A 274 3.89 3.16 2.28
C GLU A 274 3.78 4.59 2.83
N SER A 275 2.83 5.38 2.31
CA SER A 275 2.67 6.77 2.77
C SER A 275 2.16 6.90 4.21
N MET A 276 1.56 5.85 4.77
CA MET A 276 1.11 5.85 6.18
C MET A 276 2.26 5.59 7.17
N VAL A 277 3.40 5.09 6.67
CA VAL A 277 4.53 4.61 7.49
C VAL A 277 5.80 5.40 7.19
N ALA A 278 6.16 5.51 5.91
CA ALA A 278 7.46 6.02 5.51
C ALA A 278 7.54 7.55 5.48
N GLU A 279 6.67 8.19 4.72
CA GLU A 279 6.70 9.65 4.46
C GLU A 279 5.44 10.05 3.67
N THR A 280 5.24 11.34 3.47
CA THR A 280 4.18 11.91 2.62
C THR A 280 4.22 11.39 1.17
N MET A 281 3.13 11.55 0.43
CA MET A 281 3.09 11.22 -1.02
C MET A 281 4.16 11.99 -1.81
N SER A 282 4.44 13.24 -1.44
CA SER A 282 5.55 14.01 -2.02
C SER A 282 6.91 13.37 -1.74
N GLY A 283 7.07 12.77 -0.56
CA GLY A 283 8.26 12.00 -0.20
C GLY A 283 8.39 10.72 -1.02
N LEU A 284 7.31 9.97 -1.16
CA LEU A 284 7.29 8.75 -1.96
C LEU A 284 7.63 9.01 -3.44
N ARG A 285 7.18 10.12 -3.99
CA ARG A 285 7.57 10.54 -5.35
C ARG A 285 9.08 10.76 -5.50
N LYS A 286 9.73 11.32 -4.47
CA LYS A 286 11.20 11.48 -4.46
C LYS A 286 11.91 10.12 -4.43
N ILE A 287 11.38 9.18 -3.64
CA ILE A 287 11.89 7.80 -3.58
C ILE A 287 11.68 7.08 -4.92
N ALA A 288 10.53 7.24 -5.56
CA ALA A 288 10.27 6.66 -6.88
C ALA A 288 11.25 7.15 -7.95
N ALA A 289 11.53 8.46 -7.98
CA ALA A 289 12.52 9.05 -8.89
C ALA A 289 13.94 8.54 -8.61
N LEU A 290 14.31 8.39 -7.33
CA LEU A 290 15.60 7.80 -6.96
C LEU A 290 15.67 6.33 -7.39
N GLY A 291 14.61 5.56 -7.16
CA GLY A 291 14.50 4.17 -7.60
C GLY A 291 14.69 4.03 -9.12
N GLU A 292 14.07 4.92 -9.91
CA GLU A 292 14.26 4.94 -11.37
C GLU A 292 15.73 5.11 -11.76
N LEU A 293 16.44 6.08 -11.15
CA LEU A 293 17.86 6.32 -11.41
C LEU A 293 18.75 5.11 -11.05
N HIS A 294 18.34 4.33 -10.07
CA HIS A 294 19.02 3.10 -9.65
C HIS A 294 18.46 1.83 -10.30
N ARG A 295 17.59 1.96 -11.31
CA ARG A 295 16.95 0.84 -12.04
C ARG A 295 16.15 -0.10 -11.12
N LYS A 296 15.58 0.45 -10.04
CA LYS A 296 14.70 -0.28 -9.14
C LYS A 296 13.25 -0.12 -9.57
N LEU A 297 12.47 -1.18 -9.44
CA LEU A 297 11.02 -1.11 -9.54
C LEU A 297 10.45 -0.47 -8.27
N VAL A 298 9.31 0.18 -8.42
CA VAL A 298 8.56 0.73 -7.30
C VAL A 298 7.12 0.23 -7.39
N ALA A 299 6.69 -0.51 -6.38
CA ALA A 299 5.33 -0.99 -6.22
C ALA A 299 4.75 -0.39 -4.94
N PRO A 300 4.13 0.81 -4.99
CA PRO A 300 3.60 1.43 -3.79
C PRO A 300 2.63 0.50 -3.06
N HIS A 301 2.80 0.38 -1.74
CA HIS A 301 1.91 -0.41 -0.90
C HIS A 301 0.47 0.15 -0.94
N HIS A 302 -0.51 -0.55 -0.40
CA HIS A 302 -1.96 -0.28 -0.61
C HIS A 302 -2.54 0.95 0.11
N GLY A 303 -1.77 1.73 0.86
CA GLY A 303 -2.24 3.00 1.45
C GLY A 303 -3.27 2.87 2.58
N GLY A 304 -3.46 1.72 3.18
CA GLY A 304 -4.29 1.50 4.39
C GLY A 304 -5.81 1.56 4.20
N GLY A 305 -6.33 2.01 3.06
CA GLY A 305 -7.78 2.14 2.80
C GLY A 305 -8.09 2.94 1.55
N GLY A 306 -9.36 3.15 1.23
CA GLY A 306 -9.82 3.67 -0.06
C GLY A 306 -9.14 4.95 -0.55
N LEU A 307 -9.03 6.00 0.28
CA LEU A 307 -8.37 7.26 -0.11
C LEU A 307 -6.85 7.07 -0.28
N GLY A 308 -6.21 6.34 0.63
CA GLY A 308 -4.79 6.02 0.52
C GLY A 308 -4.52 5.14 -0.70
N LEU A 309 -5.36 4.13 -0.95
CA LEU A 309 -5.28 3.27 -2.12
C LEU A 309 -5.34 4.09 -3.42
N ALA A 310 -6.28 5.04 -3.52
CA ALA A 310 -6.38 5.93 -4.69
C ALA A 310 -5.11 6.79 -4.86
N ALA A 311 -4.56 7.35 -3.78
CA ALA A 311 -3.33 8.15 -3.85
C ALA A 311 -2.13 7.32 -4.33
N HIS A 312 -1.99 6.08 -3.82
CA HIS A 312 -0.91 5.17 -4.25
C HIS A 312 -1.09 4.70 -5.70
N LEU A 313 -2.32 4.47 -6.14
CA LEU A 313 -2.61 4.17 -7.54
C LEU A 313 -2.22 5.34 -8.47
N HIS A 314 -2.53 6.58 -8.08
CA HIS A 314 -2.07 7.74 -8.82
C HIS A 314 -0.54 7.81 -8.90
N LEU A 315 0.17 7.47 -7.82
CA LEU A 315 1.63 7.40 -7.85
C LEU A 315 2.10 6.31 -8.82
N ALA A 316 1.55 5.10 -8.73
CA ALA A 316 1.92 3.99 -9.61
C ALA A 316 1.67 4.32 -11.09
N CYS A 317 0.61 5.06 -11.41
CA CYS A 317 0.31 5.51 -12.77
C CYS A 317 1.18 6.69 -13.23
N ALA A 318 1.72 7.48 -12.30
CA ALA A 318 2.53 8.65 -12.63
C ALA A 318 3.98 8.33 -12.99
N ILE A 319 4.54 7.23 -12.47
CA ILE A 319 5.96 6.88 -12.56
C ILE A 319 6.24 5.80 -13.60
N PRO A 320 7.40 5.83 -14.30
CA PRO A 320 7.73 4.85 -15.33
C PRO A 320 8.13 3.48 -14.78
N ASN A 321 8.69 3.45 -13.58
CA ASN A 321 9.25 2.25 -12.94
C ASN A 321 8.28 1.50 -12.02
N SER A 322 6.98 1.76 -12.11
CA SER A 322 5.97 0.94 -11.42
C SER A 322 5.68 -0.34 -12.20
N SER A 323 5.58 -1.49 -11.50
CA SER A 323 5.30 -2.80 -12.08
C SER A 323 3.86 -3.25 -11.87
N TYR A 324 3.49 -3.49 -10.63
CA TYR A 324 2.17 -3.97 -10.20
C TYR A 324 1.61 -3.10 -9.09
N PHE A 325 0.28 -3.13 -8.92
CA PHE A 325 -0.41 -2.41 -7.87
C PHE A 325 -1.20 -3.36 -6.97
N GLU A 326 -1.04 -3.19 -5.65
CA GLU A 326 -1.64 -4.04 -4.63
C GLU A 326 -3.09 -3.69 -4.35
N MET A 327 -3.95 -4.72 -4.30
CA MET A 327 -5.27 -4.62 -3.68
C MET A 327 -5.51 -5.81 -2.76
N LEU A 328 -5.76 -5.55 -1.48
CA LEU A 328 -6.20 -6.61 -0.57
C LEU A 328 -7.53 -7.17 -1.05
N HIS A 329 -7.55 -8.47 -1.37
CA HIS A 329 -8.73 -9.10 -1.94
C HIS A 329 -8.77 -10.61 -1.64
N GLU A 330 -9.44 -10.96 -0.57
CA GLU A 330 -9.66 -12.34 -0.12
C GLU A 330 -11.09 -12.56 0.37
N PRO A 331 -12.10 -12.57 -0.55
CA PRO A 331 -13.47 -12.89 -0.17
C PRO A 331 -13.59 -14.32 0.43
N PRO A 332 -14.60 -14.55 1.29
CA PRO A 332 -15.64 -13.61 1.71
C PRO A 332 -15.19 -12.69 2.85
N GLY A 333 -14.04 -12.92 3.50
CA GLY A 333 -13.60 -12.17 4.68
C GLY A 333 -13.29 -10.72 4.39
N LEU A 334 -12.40 -10.46 3.44
CA LEU A 334 -11.98 -9.11 3.06
C LEU A 334 -11.93 -8.97 1.53
N SER A 335 -12.98 -8.47 0.93
CA SER A 335 -12.94 -8.07 -0.49
C SER A 335 -12.31 -6.69 -0.67
N SER A 336 -11.87 -6.39 -1.90
CA SER A 336 -11.38 -5.04 -2.24
C SER A 336 -12.46 -3.96 -2.03
N ASP A 337 -13.74 -4.26 -2.22
CA ASP A 337 -14.83 -3.33 -1.92
C ASP A 337 -14.94 -3.09 -0.40
N LEU A 338 -14.82 -4.13 0.43
CA LEU A 338 -14.79 -3.97 1.90
C LEU A 338 -13.54 -3.22 2.39
N PHE A 339 -12.42 -3.34 1.70
CA PHE A 339 -11.23 -2.56 2.01
C PHE A 339 -11.43 -1.06 1.77
N GLN A 340 -12.35 -0.70 0.86
CA GLN A 340 -12.69 0.65 0.45
C GLN A 340 -14.12 1.07 0.88
N TRP A 341 -14.69 0.43 1.87
CA TRP A 341 -16.10 0.44 2.25
C TRP A 341 -16.76 1.82 2.41
N TYR A 342 -15.96 2.86 2.65
CA TYR A 342 -16.47 4.23 2.83
C TYR A 342 -16.45 5.07 1.53
N LEU A 343 -15.96 4.54 0.42
CA LEU A 343 -15.99 5.24 -0.87
C LEU A 343 -17.33 5.06 -1.57
N ALA A 344 -17.82 6.12 -2.22
CA ALA A 344 -19.00 6.08 -3.06
C ALA A 344 -18.81 5.13 -4.26
N GLU A 345 -17.62 5.18 -4.86
CA GLU A 345 -17.22 4.30 -5.96
C GLU A 345 -15.83 3.68 -5.66
N PRO A 346 -15.77 2.41 -5.23
CA PRO A 346 -14.51 1.74 -5.00
C PRO A 346 -13.77 1.42 -6.30
N LEU A 347 -12.45 1.47 -6.25
CA LEU A 347 -11.55 1.03 -7.33
C LEU A 347 -11.70 -0.47 -7.54
N ARG A 348 -11.71 -0.91 -8.80
CA ARG A 348 -11.87 -2.32 -9.18
C ARG A 348 -10.91 -2.73 -10.26
N VAL A 349 -10.57 -4.02 -10.26
CA VAL A 349 -9.83 -4.64 -11.36
C VAL A 349 -10.72 -4.72 -12.60
N THR A 350 -10.13 -4.45 -13.76
CA THR A 350 -10.77 -4.66 -15.06
C THR A 350 -10.73 -6.15 -15.46
N ARG A 351 -11.43 -6.49 -16.54
CA ARG A 351 -11.36 -7.86 -17.10
C ARG A 351 -9.98 -8.26 -17.58
N ASP A 352 -9.15 -7.28 -17.92
CA ASP A 352 -7.78 -7.49 -18.41
C ASP A 352 -6.74 -7.53 -17.30
N GLY A 353 -7.15 -7.34 -16.04
CA GLY A 353 -6.27 -7.39 -14.87
C GLY A 353 -5.68 -6.05 -14.47
N ASP A 354 -6.06 -4.97 -15.13
CA ASP A 354 -5.59 -3.62 -14.81
C ASP A 354 -6.47 -2.93 -13.78
N ILE A 355 -5.91 -1.95 -13.08
CA ILE A 355 -6.63 -1.00 -12.25
C ILE A 355 -6.44 0.38 -12.87
N LEU A 356 -7.58 1.04 -13.18
CA LEU A 356 -7.56 2.37 -13.81
C LEU A 356 -7.42 3.47 -12.77
N ALA A 357 -6.54 4.42 -13.04
CA ALA A 357 -6.48 5.65 -12.23
C ALA A 357 -7.79 6.43 -12.38
N PRO A 358 -8.35 6.96 -11.28
CA PRO A 358 -9.51 7.84 -11.36
C PRO A 358 -9.25 9.03 -12.28
N ALA A 359 -10.22 9.36 -13.13
CA ALA A 359 -10.07 10.40 -14.16
C ALA A 359 -10.55 11.78 -13.69
N LEU A 360 -11.32 11.87 -12.60
CA LEU A 360 -11.80 13.13 -12.05
C LEU A 360 -10.66 13.91 -11.36
N PRO A 361 -10.77 15.25 -11.24
CA PRO A 361 -9.78 16.06 -10.56
C PRO A 361 -9.51 15.64 -9.10
N GLY A 362 -8.28 15.80 -8.66
CA GLY A 362 -7.85 15.38 -7.32
C GLY A 362 -7.59 13.88 -7.26
N LEU A 363 -8.02 13.25 -6.17
CA LEU A 363 -8.02 11.80 -6.01
C LEU A 363 -9.01 11.11 -6.96
N GLY A 364 -10.02 11.85 -7.43
CA GLY A 364 -11.06 11.32 -8.31
C GLY A 364 -11.96 10.26 -7.66
N VAL A 365 -11.86 10.08 -6.36
CA VAL A 365 -12.77 9.29 -5.52
C VAL A 365 -13.23 10.14 -4.34
N GLU A 366 -14.45 9.89 -3.86
CA GLU A 366 -15.02 10.61 -2.73
C GLU A 366 -15.59 9.62 -1.71
N PRO A 367 -15.50 9.92 -0.41
CA PRO A 367 -16.27 9.19 0.59
C PRO A 367 -17.77 9.35 0.35
N ASP A 368 -18.54 8.27 0.53
CA ASP A 368 -19.99 8.30 0.43
C ASP A 368 -20.61 9.04 1.63
N PRO A 369 -21.36 10.15 1.40
CA PRO A 369 -21.91 10.94 2.49
C PRO A 369 -22.84 10.17 3.43
N GLU A 370 -23.67 9.26 2.88
CA GLU A 370 -24.60 8.45 3.69
C GLU A 370 -23.84 7.45 4.56
N THR A 371 -22.79 6.84 4.00
CA THR A 371 -21.89 5.93 4.74
C THR A 371 -21.13 6.67 5.83
N ILE A 372 -20.61 7.87 5.54
CA ILE A 372 -19.94 8.69 6.55
C ILE A 372 -20.89 9.00 7.72
N GLU A 373 -22.11 9.48 7.44
CA GLU A 373 -23.07 9.81 8.47
C GLU A 373 -23.47 8.59 9.31
N ARG A 374 -23.68 7.46 8.65
CA ARG A 374 -24.11 6.20 9.28
C ARG A 374 -23.06 5.61 10.23
N TYR A 375 -21.79 5.74 9.91
CA TYR A 375 -20.70 5.06 10.63
C TYR A 375 -19.84 6.01 11.48
N ARG A 376 -20.16 7.29 11.52
CA ARG A 376 -19.46 8.30 12.32
C ARG A 376 -19.61 8.03 13.84
N ILE A 377 -18.50 8.20 14.61
CA ILE A 377 -18.46 8.09 16.07
C ILE A 377 -17.82 9.33 16.71
#